data_3999f7c495878c234ad2f8d9574c8cfd
#
_entry.id   3999f7c495878c234ad2f8d9574c8cfd
#
_cell.length_a   1.000
_cell.length_b   1.000
_cell.length_c   1.000
_cell.angle_alpha   90.00
_cell.angle_beta   90.00
_cell.angle_gamma   90.00
#
_symmetry.space_group_name_H-M   'P 1'
#
loop_
_entity.id
_entity.type
_entity.pdbx_description
1 polymer ?
#
loop_
_entity_poly.entity_id
_entity_poly.type
_entity_poly.pdbx_seq_one_letter_code
_entity_poly.pdbx_strand_id
1 'polypeptide(L)'
;RQDLGYPGVIENSTGTAEGHFKFDGIPWSPKLDTIAGNYAINFRKGTIAKVDTGAGGLLLSFVSMQSLFKRLMLDFSDFKSGFSFDTLTGSSIVTNGVFSTDNTKIVGTHGTILLSGNINVPEGSVDSRAIVLPEINAGNASLALTFVNPAVGIGSFLAQLLLRTPLSHLFKVEYTIKGPWANPVITKVSSGTEEKPQN
;
A
#
# COMPACT_ATOMS: atom_id res chain seq x y z
N ARG A 1 -22.84 8.93 13.00
CA ARG A 1 -22.02 8.21 11.98
C ARG A 1 -22.93 7.93 10.82
N GLN A 2 -22.79 8.64 9.72
CA GLN A 2 -23.45 8.27 8.48
C GLN A 2 -22.57 7.18 7.85
N ASP A 3 -23.05 5.94 7.87
CA ASP A 3 -22.53 4.88 7.03
C ASP A 3 -22.82 5.23 5.58
N LEU A 4 -21.79 5.53 4.82
CA LEU A 4 -21.90 5.89 3.40
C LEU A 4 -22.25 4.67 2.51
N GLY A 5 -22.72 3.56 3.10
CA GLY A 5 -23.30 2.43 2.36
C GLY A 5 -22.34 1.63 1.49
N TYR A 6 -21.03 1.87 1.60
CA TYR A 6 -20.02 1.08 0.89
C TYR A 6 -19.51 -0.04 1.79
N PRO A 7 -19.44 -1.30 1.31
CA PRO A 7 -18.79 -2.37 2.07
C PRO A 7 -17.36 -1.95 2.37
N GLY A 8 -17.02 -1.90 3.65
CA GLY A 8 -15.75 -1.37 4.13
C GLY A 8 -14.58 -2.19 3.61
N VAL A 9 -13.68 -1.57 2.89
CA VAL A 9 -12.39 -2.16 2.51
C VAL A 9 -11.51 -2.32 3.75
N ILE A 10 -11.70 -1.41 4.73
CA ILE A 10 -11.02 -1.41 6.02
C ILE A 10 -12.09 -1.56 7.10
N GLU A 11 -12.03 -2.68 7.81
CA GLU A 11 -12.96 -3.03 8.88
C GLU A 11 -12.32 -2.89 10.25
N ASN A 12 -13.13 -2.59 11.27
CA ASN A 12 -12.75 -2.55 12.69
C ASN A 12 -11.55 -1.62 12.98
N SER A 13 -11.44 -0.51 12.25
CA SER A 13 -10.33 0.42 12.32
C SER A 13 -10.79 1.77 12.88
N THR A 14 -9.85 2.48 13.53
CA THR A 14 -10.00 3.86 13.94
C THR A 14 -8.89 4.70 13.33
N GLY A 15 -9.23 5.91 12.89
CA GLY A 15 -8.21 6.77 12.27
C GLY A 15 -8.79 7.98 11.59
N THR A 16 -7.94 8.64 10.83
CA THR A 16 -8.25 9.84 10.06
C THR A 16 -7.93 9.64 8.58
N ALA A 17 -8.75 10.22 7.74
CA ALA A 17 -8.48 10.42 6.33
C ALA A 17 -8.78 11.89 6.01
N GLU A 18 -7.77 12.60 5.58
CA GLU A 18 -7.85 14.02 5.27
C GLU A 18 -7.41 14.24 3.83
N GLY A 19 -8.14 15.06 3.08
CA GLY A 19 -7.79 15.33 1.70
C GLY A 19 -8.34 16.67 1.24
N HIS A 20 -7.56 17.32 0.37
CA HIS A 20 -7.92 18.56 -0.27
C HIS A 20 -7.78 18.36 -1.78
N PHE A 21 -8.89 18.49 -2.49
CA PHE A 21 -8.94 18.28 -3.92
C PHE A 21 -9.58 19.48 -4.61
N LYS A 22 -9.06 19.81 -5.77
CA LYS A 22 -9.68 20.72 -6.74
C LYS A 22 -9.83 19.99 -8.06
N PHE A 23 -10.90 20.27 -8.76
CA PHE A 23 -11.20 19.69 -10.07
C PHE A 23 -12.16 20.60 -10.83
N ASP A 24 -12.19 20.47 -12.14
CA ASP A 24 -13.20 21.10 -12.99
C ASP A 24 -14.42 20.20 -13.11
N GLY A 25 -15.57 20.81 -13.31
CA GLY A 25 -16.84 20.10 -13.41
C GLY A 25 -17.69 20.22 -12.15
N ILE A 26 -18.68 19.36 -12.05
CA ILE A 26 -19.61 19.30 -10.92
C ILE A 26 -19.23 18.10 -10.00
N PRO A 27 -19.54 18.14 -8.71
CA PRO A 27 -19.09 17.11 -7.75
C PRO A 27 -19.42 15.66 -8.15
N TRP A 28 -20.54 15.43 -8.82
CA TRP A 28 -20.98 14.11 -9.29
C TRP A 28 -20.53 13.76 -10.71
N SER A 29 -19.81 14.65 -11.38
CA SER A 29 -19.21 14.44 -12.70
C SER A 29 -17.93 15.30 -12.84
N PRO A 30 -16.90 15.03 -12.03
CA PRO A 30 -15.64 15.75 -12.12
C PRO A 30 -14.91 15.37 -13.40
N LYS A 31 -14.18 16.31 -13.97
CA LYS A 31 -13.21 16.00 -15.03
C LYS A 31 -11.98 15.35 -14.40
N LEU A 32 -11.81 14.06 -14.60
CA LEU A 32 -10.81 13.24 -13.91
C LEU A 32 -9.37 13.70 -14.17
N ASP A 33 -9.08 14.20 -15.35
CA ASP A 33 -7.79 14.73 -15.79
C ASP A 33 -7.44 16.10 -15.19
N THR A 34 -8.40 16.75 -14.51
CA THR A 34 -8.20 18.04 -13.83
C THR A 34 -8.04 17.89 -12.32
N ILE A 35 -8.24 16.68 -11.77
CA ILE A 35 -8.14 16.47 -10.34
C ILE A 35 -6.71 16.74 -9.87
N ALA A 36 -6.58 17.65 -8.91
CA ALA A 36 -5.31 17.97 -8.27
C ALA A 36 -5.51 18.20 -6.77
N GLY A 37 -4.49 17.88 -5.97
CA GLY A 37 -4.56 18.05 -4.53
C GLY A 37 -3.65 17.12 -3.76
N ASN A 38 -4.07 16.77 -2.56
CA ASN A 38 -3.36 15.81 -1.71
C ASN A 38 -4.33 15.11 -0.78
N TYR A 39 -3.92 13.94 -0.28
CA TYR A 39 -4.58 13.29 0.84
C TYR A 39 -3.56 12.61 1.75
N ALA A 40 -3.97 12.38 3.00
CA ALA A 40 -3.23 11.61 3.98
C ALA A 40 -4.19 10.70 4.75
N ILE A 41 -3.71 9.52 5.07
CA ILE A 41 -4.45 8.53 5.86
C ILE A 41 -3.60 8.08 7.05
N ASN A 42 -4.27 7.86 8.18
CA ASN A 42 -3.66 7.30 9.38
C ASN A 42 -4.73 6.48 10.11
N PHE A 43 -4.68 5.17 9.92
CA PHE A 43 -5.58 4.22 10.56
C PHE A 43 -4.81 3.32 11.52
N ARG A 44 -5.48 2.94 12.60
CA ARG A 44 -4.93 2.05 13.63
C ARG A 44 -5.89 0.90 13.86
N LYS A 45 -5.32 -0.28 14.00
CA LYS A 45 -6.02 -1.55 14.23
C LYS A 45 -7.16 -1.75 13.23
N GLY A 46 -7.04 -2.71 12.39
CA GLY A 46 -8.07 -2.99 11.41
C GLY A 46 -7.72 -4.21 10.57
N THR A 47 -8.66 -4.56 9.72
CA THR A 47 -8.49 -5.66 8.77
C THR A 47 -8.82 -5.14 7.38
N ILE A 48 -7.95 -5.43 6.42
CA ILE A 48 -8.25 -5.23 5.00
C ILE A 48 -9.08 -6.43 4.57
N ALA A 49 -10.38 -6.17 4.35
CA ALA A 49 -11.34 -7.20 3.96
C ALA A 49 -11.17 -7.59 2.48
N LYS A 50 -11.61 -8.80 2.14
CA LYS A 50 -11.82 -9.18 0.74
C LYS A 50 -13.03 -8.39 0.22
N VAL A 51 -12.78 -7.43 -0.66
CA VAL A 51 -13.86 -6.73 -1.35
C VAL A 51 -14.10 -7.40 -2.70
N ASP A 52 -15.29 -7.93 -2.92
CA ASP A 52 -15.73 -8.30 -4.26
C ASP A 52 -16.00 -7.05 -5.07
N THR A 53 -15.38 -6.97 -6.24
CA THR A 53 -15.33 -5.80 -7.11
C THR A 53 -16.69 -5.49 -7.73
N GLY A 54 -17.55 -4.80 -6.98
CA GLY A 54 -18.92 -4.50 -7.46
C GLY A 54 -19.29 -3.04 -7.60
N ALA A 55 -18.65 -2.07 -6.99
CA ALA A 55 -19.12 -0.68 -7.05
C ALA A 55 -18.07 0.37 -6.69
N GLY A 56 -17.88 1.30 -7.61
CA GLY A 56 -17.56 2.69 -7.29
C GLY A 56 -16.11 3.09 -7.12
N GLY A 57 -15.63 3.69 -8.10
CA GLY A 57 -14.46 4.50 -8.48
C GLY A 57 -13.53 5.13 -7.45
N LEU A 58 -13.86 5.29 -6.18
CA LEU A 58 -12.98 5.89 -5.16
C LEU A 58 -12.08 4.88 -4.43
N LEU A 59 -12.30 3.59 -4.68
CA LEU A 59 -11.55 2.49 -4.04
C LEU A 59 -10.38 1.99 -4.90
N LEU A 60 -9.95 2.77 -5.87
CA LEU A 60 -9.01 2.36 -6.92
C LEU A 60 -7.62 1.97 -6.40
N SER A 61 -7.15 2.66 -5.37
CA SER A 61 -5.91 2.28 -4.69
C SER A 61 -6.01 0.89 -4.02
N PHE A 62 -7.22 0.50 -3.63
CA PHE A 62 -7.46 -0.78 -2.94
C PHE A 62 -7.66 -1.96 -3.90
N VAL A 63 -8.09 -1.75 -5.15
CA VAL A 63 -8.18 -2.84 -6.15
C VAL A 63 -6.80 -3.42 -6.44
N SER A 64 -5.80 -2.56 -6.60
CA SER A 64 -4.40 -3.01 -6.76
C SER A 64 -3.91 -3.75 -5.52
N MET A 65 -4.31 -3.33 -4.32
CA MET A 65 -4.00 -4.02 -3.07
C MET A 65 -4.66 -5.39 -2.98
N GLN A 66 -5.92 -5.56 -3.40
CA GLN A 66 -6.56 -6.88 -3.41
C GLN A 66 -5.82 -7.90 -4.25
N SER A 67 -5.39 -7.49 -5.44
CA SER A 67 -4.60 -8.34 -6.32
C SER A 67 -3.24 -8.68 -5.70
N LEU A 68 -2.61 -7.73 -5.02
CA LEU A 68 -1.41 -7.94 -4.24
C LEU A 68 -1.66 -8.93 -3.09
N PHE A 69 -2.74 -8.76 -2.31
CA PHE A 69 -3.06 -9.70 -1.23
C PHE A 69 -3.37 -11.10 -1.74
N LYS A 70 -4.06 -11.25 -2.87
CA LYS A 70 -4.23 -12.56 -3.52
C LYS A 70 -2.86 -13.20 -3.82
N ARG A 71 -1.91 -12.43 -4.32
CA ARG A 71 -0.56 -12.93 -4.61
C ARG A 71 0.19 -13.29 -3.32
N LEU A 72 0.11 -12.44 -2.29
CA LEU A 72 0.71 -12.70 -1.00
C LEU A 72 0.13 -13.96 -0.33
N MET A 73 -1.18 -14.24 -0.49
CA MET A 73 -1.79 -15.47 -0.01
C MET A 73 -1.26 -16.74 -0.70
N LEU A 74 -0.79 -16.61 -1.95
CA LEU A 74 -0.17 -17.72 -2.68
C LEU A 74 1.29 -17.91 -2.27
N ASP A 75 2.00 -16.81 -2.04
CA ASP A 75 3.43 -16.84 -1.73
C ASP A 75 3.71 -17.06 -0.22
N PHE A 76 2.76 -16.66 0.65
CA PHE A 76 2.90 -16.76 2.11
C PHE A 76 1.63 -17.31 2.77
N SER A 77 1.77 -18.37 3.56
CA SER A 77 0.65 -19.03 4.25
C SER A 77 -0.05 -18.13 5.27
N ASP A 78 0.69 -17.22 5.89
CA ASP A 78 0.21 -16.37 6.99
C ASP A 78 -0.77 -15.28 6.53
N PHE A 79 -0.88 -15.04 5.22
CA PHE A 79 -1.81 -14.07 4.63
C PHE A 79 -3.15 -14.69 4.18
N LYS A 80 -3.37 -15.99 4.39
CA LYS A 80 -4.59 -16.69 3.89
C LYS A 80 -5.89 -16.21 4.54
N SER A 81 -5.85 -15.74 5.77
CA SER A 81 -7.03 -15.31 6.55
C SER A 81 -7.41 -13.82 6.35
N GLY A 82 -6.76 -13.11 5.43
CA GLY A 82 -6.86 -11.66 5.28
C GLY A 82 -5.68 -10.96 5.95
N PHE A 83 -5.59 -9.63 5.78
CA PHE A 83 -4.49 -8.87 6.35
C PHE A 83 -5.00 -7.97 7.48
N SER A 84 -4.73 -8.39 8.71
CA SER A 84 -4.93 -7.54 9.88
C SER A 84 -3.71 -6.62 10.06
N PHE A 85 -3.95 -5.35 10.32
CA PHE A 85 -2.89 -4.36 10.52
C PHE A 85 -3.03 -3.63 11.86
N ASP A 86 -1.89 -3.26 12.42
CA ASP A 86 -1.79 -2.38 13.58
C ASP A 86 -1.79 -0.91 13.16
N THR A 87 -1.12 -0.59 12.06
CA THR A 87 -1.13 0.75 11.47
C THR A 87 -1.15 0.70 9.95
N LEU A 88 -1.92 1.62 9.37
CA LEU A 88 -1.94 1.93 7.94
C LEU A 88 -1.76 3.44 7.79
N THR A 89 -0.65 3.86 7.27
CA THR A 89 -0.32 5.28 7.06
C THR A 89 0.12 5.53 5.64
N GLY A 90 -0.14 6.72 5.15
CA GLY A 90 0.33 7.14 3.83
C GLY A 90 -0.20 8.50 3.44
N SER A 91 0.44 9.08 2.47
CA SER A 91 -0.04 10.29 1.81
C SER A 91 0.19 10.23 0.31
N SER A 92 -0.53 11.04 -0.43
CA SER A 92 -0.41 11.11 -1.88
C SER A 92 -0.55 12.55 -2.35
N ILE A 93 0.20 12.89 -3.38
CA ILE A 93 0.01 14.10 -4.17
C ILE A 93 -0.76 13.69 -5.42
N VAL A 94 -1.71 14.53 -5.81
CA VAL A 94 -2.55 14.30 -6.98
C VAL A 94 -2.33 15.43 -7.98
N THR A 95 -1.96 15.06 -9.19
CA THR A 95 -1.74 16.01 -10.29
C THR A 95 -2.37 15.44 -11.56
N ASN A 96 -3.27 16.19 -12.18
CA ASN A 96 -3.98 15.78 -13.40
C ASN A 96 -4.63 14.39 -13.30
N GLY A 97 -5.22 14.08 -12.15
CA GLY A 97 -5.84 12.80 -11.89
C GLY A 97 -4.89 11.63 -11.63
N VAL A 98 -3.57 11.90 -11.55
CA VAL A 98 -2.57 10.90 -11.17
C VAL A 98 -2.26 11.02 -9.69
N PHE A 99 -2.53 9.97 -8.95
CA PHE A 99 -2.24 9.83 -7.52
C PHE A 99 -0.87 9.21 -7.35
N SER A 100 0.06 9.95 -6.73
CA SER A 100 1.45 9.53 -6.52
C SER A 100 1.74 9.41 -5.04
N THR A 101 2.28 8.27 -4.61
CA THR A 101 2.71 8.03 -3.23
C THR A 101 4.10 7.38 -3.18
N ASP A 102 4.86 7.71 -2.14
CA ASP A 102 6.17 7.09 -1.86
C ASP A 102 6.30 6.63 -0.40
N ASN A 103 5.22 6.71 0.37
CA ASN A 103 5.28 6.55 1.83
C ASN A 103 4.12 5.74 2.43
N THR A 104 3.35 5.00 1.62
CA THR A 104 2.28 4.18 2.16
C THR A 104 2.85 2.94 2.86
N LYS A 105 2.52 2.78 4.14
CA LYS A 105 3.01 1.72 5.02
C LYS A 105 1.85 1.01 5.69
N ILE A 106 1.87 -0.31 5.64
CA ILE A 106 0.91 -1.17 6.32
C ILE A 106 1.72 -2.08 7.24
N VAL A 107 1.60 -1.88 8.53
CA VAL A 107 2.29 -2.69 9.55
C VAL A 107 1.28 -3.60 10.20
N GLY A 108 1.52 -4.89 10.18
CA GLY A 108 0.65 -5.89 10.76
C GLY A 108 1.42 -7.02 11.44
N THR A 109 0.69 -7.92 12.07
CA THR A 109 1.25 -9.05 12.82
C THR A 109 2.08 -10.00 11.97
N HIS A 110 1.74 -10.11 10.68
CA HIS A 110 2.40 -11.03 9.74
C HIS A 110 3.48 -10.36 8.87
N GLY A 111 3.75 -9.10 9.11
CA GLY A 111 4.77 -8.35 8.39
C GLY A 111 4.39 -6.92 8.07
N THR A 112 5.26 -6.28 7.31
CA THR A 112 5.09 -4.89 6.87
C THR A 112 5.04 -4.85 5.34
N ILE A 113 4.10 -4.09 4.79
CA ILE A 113 3.97 -3.84 3.36
C ILE A 113 4.21 -2.35 3.12
N LEU A 114 5.14 -2.05 2.24
CA LEU A 114 5.48 -0.70 1.80
C LEU A 114 5.03 -0.54 0.36
N LEU A 115 4.25 0.51 0.07
CA LEU A 115 3.71 0.78 -1.26
C LEU A 115 4.16 2.14 -1.76
N SER A 116 4.66 2.17 -3.00
CA SER A 116 4.99 3.39 -3.73
C SER A 116 4.56 3.27 -5.19
N GLY A 117 4.34 4.40 -5.85
CA GLY A 117 3.99 4.43 -7.26
C GLY A 117 2.81 5.34 -7.57
N ASN A 118 2.20 5.10 -8.71
CA ASN A 118 1.20 5.95 -9.30
C ASN A 118 -0.09 5.18 -9.65
N ILE A 119 -1.22 5.86 -9.46
CA ILE A 119 -2.52 5.43 -9.97
C ILE A 119 -3.03 6.53 -10.87
N ASN A 120 -3.20 6.23 -12.14
CA ASN A 120 -3.71 7.14 -13.16
C ASN A 120 -5.22 6.91 -13.34
N VAL A 121 -6.01 7.81 -12.74
CA VAL A 121 -7.47 7.71 -12.76
C VAL A 121 -8.06 7.95 -14.15
N PRO A 122 -7.63 8.99 -14.92
CA PRO A 122 -8.07 9.17 -16.30
C PRO A 122 -7.84 7.97 -17.20
N GLU A 123 -6.71 7.30 -17.08
CA GLU A 123 -6.36 6.14 -17.91
C GLU A 123 -6.83 4.80 -17.34
N GLY A 124 -7.26 4.77 -16.07
CA GLY A 124 -7.64 3.53 -15.40
C GLY A 124 -6.46 2.57 -15.23
N SER A 125 -5.27 3.10 -14.96
CA SER A 125 -4.04 2.31 -14.89
C SER A 125 -3.31 2.49 -13.57
N VAL A 126 -2.46 1.51 -13.23
CA VAL A 126 -1.57 1.51 -12.07
C VAL A 126 -0.15 1.18 -12.49
N ASP A 127 0.82 1.85 -11.87
CA ASP A 127 2.24 1.53 -11.91
C ASP A 127 2.81 1.72 -10.51
N SER A 128 2.87 0.64 -9.76
CA SER A 128 3.24 0.67 -8.35
C SER A 128 4.21 -0.45 -8.01
N ARG A 129 4.91 -0.24 -6.90
CA ARG A 129 5.83 -1.21 -6.30
C ARG A 129 5.36 -1.51 -4.88
N ALA A 130 5.39 -2.78 -4.51
CA ALA A 130 5.18 -3.23 -3.15
C ALA A 130 6.43 -3.94 -2.64
N ILE A 131 6.88 -3.57 -1.44
CA ILE A 131 7.96 -4.28 -0.73
C ILE A 131 7.32 -4.92 0.49
N VAL A 132 7.43 -6.23 0.58
CA VAL A 132 6.93 -7.04 1.70
C VAL A 132 8.09 -7.46 2.57
N LEU A 133 7.99 -7.15 3.84
CA LEU A 133 8.91 -7.55 4.90
C LEU A 133 8.16 -8.53 5.81
N PRO A 134 8.24 -9.86 5.56
CA PRO A 134 7.58 -10.84 6.42
C PRO A 134 8.20 -10.82 7.81
N GLU A 135 7.40 -11.04 8.82
CA GLU A 135 7.89 -11.17 10.18
C GLU A 135 8.43 -12.58 10.39
N ILE A 136 9.73 -12.70 10.54
CA ILE A 136 10.38 -14.00 10.72
C ILE A 136 10.48 -14.39 12.22
N ASN A 137 10.31 -13.42 13.13
CA ASN A 137 10.36 -13.65 14.58
C ASN A 137 9.48 -12.67 15.34
N ALA A 138 8.64 -13.17 16.23
CA ALA A 138 7.73 -12.40 17.10
C ALA A 138 8.42 -11.36 18.02
N GLY A 139 9.77 -11.34 18.08
CA GLY A 139 10.53 -10.35 18.84
C GLY A 139 10.78 -9.03 18.11
N ASN A 140 10.54 -8.97 16.79
CA ASN A 140 10.86 -7.80 15.97
C ASN A 140 9.64 -6.91 15.68
N ALA A 141 8.43 -7.28 16.12
CA ALA A 141 7.21 -6.47 15.97
C ALA A 141 7.38 -5.05 16.54
N SER A 142 8.18 -4.90 17.60
CA SER A 142 8.48 -3.61 18.20
C SER A 142 9.32 -2.70 17.29
N LEU A 143 10.14 -3.25 16.40
CA LEU A 143 10.95 -2.45 15.47
C LEU A 143 10.09 -1.80 14.39
N ALA A 144 9.11 -2.51 13.84
CA ALA A 144 8.20 -1.98 12.84
C ALA A 144 7.35 -0.83 13.41
N LEU A 145 6.90 -0.95 14.65
CA LEU A 145 6.08 0.08 15.33
C LEU A 145 6.87 1.36 15.64
N THR A 146 8.17 1.26 15.89
CA THR A 146 9.02 2.42 16.22
C THR A 146 9.27 3.33 15.00
N PHE A 147 9.00 2.85 13.78
CA PHE A 147 9.32 3.54 12.52
C PHE A 147 8.10 4.12 11.80
N VAL A 148 6.94 4.14 12.40
CA VAL A 148 5.73 4.68 11.75
C VAL A 148 5.72 6.20 11.85
N ASN A 149 6.72 6.86 11.28
CA ASN A 149 6.57 8.27 10.91
C ASN A 149 5.92 8.32 9.51
N PRO A 150 4.67 8.79 9.39
CA PRO A 150 3.97 8.83 8.11
C PRO A 150 4.65 9.72 7.06
N ALA A 151 5.44 10.69 7.50
CA ALA A 151 6.14 11.63 6.60
C ALA A 151 7.41 11.07 5.96
N VAL A 152 7.91 9.92 6.43
CA VAL A 152 9.16 9.34 5.89
C VAL A 152 8.86 8.47 4.68
N GLY A 153 9.43 8.82 3.53
CA GLY A 153 9.36 8.03 2.31
C GLY A 153 9.98 6.64 2.46
N ILE A 154 9.56 5.70 1.62
CA ILE A 154 9.96 4.28 1.69
C ILE A 154 11.47 4.11 1.59
N GLY A 155 12.14 4.88 0.72
CA GLY A 155 13.60 4.83 0.58
C GLY A 155 14.34 5.15 1.88
N SER A 156 13.94 6.24 2.55
CA SER A 156 14.52 6.62 3.84
C SER A 156 14.17 5.64 4.95
N PHE A 157 12.96 5.08 4.93
CA PHE A 157 12.55 4.05 5.87
C PHE A 157 13.41 2.78 5.74
N LEU A 158 13.62 2.30 4.52
CA LEU A 158 14.45 1.14 4.25
C LEU A 158 15.92 1.39 4.63
N ALA A 159 16.45 2.59 4.34
CA ALA A 159 17.81 2.95 4.75
C ALA A 159 17.97 2.91 6.27
N GLN A 160 17.01 3.47 7.02
CA GLN A 160 17.03 3.41 8.50
C GLN A 160 16.93 1.98 9.02
N LEU A 161 16.09 1.14 8.38
CA LEU A 161 15.95 -0.26 8.75
C LEU A 161 17.26 -1.03 8.53
N LEU A 162 17.96 -0.81 7.41
CA LEU A 162 19.25 -1.42 7.09
C LEU A 162 20.35 -1.02 8.08
N LEU A 163 20.35 0.23 8.55
CA LEU A 163 21.33 0.69 9.54
C LEU A 163 21.14 0.05 10.92
N ARG A 164 19.94 -0.43 11.24
CA ARG A 164 19.61 -0.99 12.55
C ARG A 164 19.52 -2.50 12.59
N THR A 165 19.29 -3.14 11.46
CA THR A 165 19.12 -4.59 11.35
C THR A 165 20.23 -5.16 10.46
N PRO A 166 21.00 -6.15 10.93
CA PRO A 166 21.98 -6.82 10.09
C PRO A 166 21.33 -7.35 8.81
N LEU A 167 21.94 -7.09 7.66
CA LEU A 167 21.43 -7.47 6.33
C LEU A 167 21.07 -8.96 6.20
N SER A 168 21.75 -9.82 6.94
CA SER A 168 21.53 -11.27 6.97
C SER A 168 20.16 -11.68 7.53
N HIS A 169 19.45 -10.77 8.21
CA HIS A 169 18.15 -11.02 8.80
C HIS A 169 17.00 -10.29 8.09
N LEU A 170 17.30 -9.50 7.07
CA LEU A 170 16.28 -8.74 6.34
C LEU A 170 15.83 -9.52 5.10
N PHE A 171 14.84 -10.38 5.29
CA PHE A 171 14.17 -11.01 4.16
C PHE A 171 13.12 -10.04 3.58
N LYS A 172 13.32 -9.59 2.35
CA LYS A 172 12.36 -8.74 1.63
C LYS A 172 11.93 -9.39 0.33
N VAL A 173 10.66 -9.25 -0.01
CA VAL A 173 10.12 -9.62 -1.31
C VAL A 173 9.54 -8.39 -1.97
N GLU A 174 9.88 -8.18 -3.22
CA GLU A 174 9.44 -7.04 -4.00
C GLU A 174 8.50 -7.49 -5.11
N TYR A 175 7.43 -6.72 -5.31
CA TYR A 175 6.46 -6.92 -6.38
C TYR A 175 6.27 -5.63 -7.17
N THR A 176 6.12 -5.76 -8.48
CA THR A 176 5.60 -4.68 -9.33
C THR A 176 4.13 -4.95 -9.66
N ILE A 177 3.34 -3.89 -9.70
CA ILE A 177 1.90 -3.92 -9.95
C ILE A 177 1.64 -2.96 -11.10
N LYS A 178 1.34 -3.48 -12.29
CA LYS A 178 1.26 -2.66 -13.51
C LYS A 178 0.05 -3.02 -14.36
N GLY A 179 -0.43 -2.02 -15.11
CA GLY A 179 -1.49 -2.19 -16.10
C GLY A 179 -2.85 -1.67 -15.66
N PRO A 180 -3.94 -2.13 -16.29
CA PRO A 180 -5.30 -1.70 -15.94
C PRO A 180 -5.61 -2.02 -14.48
N TRP A 181 -6.14 -1.04 -13.73
CA TRP A 181 -6.44 -1.26 -12.31
C TRP A 181 -7.48 -2.35 -12.03
N ALA A 182 -8.40 -2.59 -13.00
CA ALA A 182 -9.40 -3.65 -12.86
C ALA A 182 -8.78 -5.06 -12.88
N ASN A 183 -7.62 -5.22 -13.54
CA ASN A 183 -6.89 -6.49 -13.60
C ASN A 183 -5.39 -6.24 -13.78
N PRO A 184 -4.71 -5.73 -12.74
CA PRO A 184 -3.29 -5.44 -12.81
C PRO A 184 -2.44 -6.72 -12.87
N VAL A 185 -1.33 -6.64 -13.58
CA VAL A 185 -0.30 -7.68 -13.60
C VAL A 185 0.62 -7.47 -12.40
N ILE A 186 0.72 -8.50 -11.55
CA ILE A 186 1.60 -8.50 -10.39
C ILE A 186 2.75 -9.46 -10.64
N THR A 187 3.95 -8.89 -10.67
CA THR A 187 5.19 -9.66 -10.92
C THR A 187 6.09 -9.57 -9.70
N LYS A 188 6.53 -10.73 -9.21
CA LYS A 188 7.56 -10.80 -8.18
C LYS A 188 8.90 -10.44 -8.80
N VAL A 189 9.57 -9.45 -8.24
CA VAL A 189 10.94 -9.11 -8.62
C VAL A 189 11.87 -10.07 -7.88
N SER A 190 12.62 -10.89 -8.62
CA SER A 190 13.64 -11.75 -8.02
C SER A 190 14.64 -10.88 -7.29
N SER A 191 14.78 -11.07 -5.99
CA SER A 191 15.90 -10.51 -5.25
C SER A 191 17.14 -11.19 -5.77
N GLY A 192 17.88 -10.54 -6.67
CA GLY A 192 19.22 -10.97 -7.03
C GLY A 192 20.05 -10.98 -5.77
N THR A 193 20.36 -12.13 -5.24
CA THR A 193 21.52 -12.30 -4.41
C THR A 193 22.70 -11.85 -5.27
N GLU A 194 23.33 -10.75 -4.95
CA GLU A 194 24.62 -10.40 -5.56
C GLU A 194 25.55 -11.58 -5.30
N GLU A 195 25.72 -12.37 -6.34
CA GLU A 195 26.73 -13.42 -6.39
C GLU A 195 28.08 -12.71 -6.30
N LYS A 196 28.72 -12.83 -5.14
CA LYS A 196 30.06 -12.34 -4.90
C LYS A 196 30.96 -12.96 -5.95
N PRO A 197 31.75 -12.20 -6.74
CA PRO A 197 32.70 -12.79 -7.66
C PRO A 197 33.68 -13.61 -6.85
N GLN A 198 33.72 -14.90 -7.12
CA GLN A 198 34.78 -15.78 -6.64
C GLN A 198 36.06 -15.40 -7.38
N ASN A 199 37.04 -14.92 -6.63
CA ASN A 199 38.43 -14.88 -7.04
C ASN A 199 39.10 -16.18 -6.61
#